data_861004f989636eb368c4e1a69ccefc22
#
_entry.id   861004f989636eb368c4e1a69ccefc22
#
_cell.length_a   1.000
_cell.length_b   1.000
_cell.length_c   1.000
_cell.angle_alpha   90.00
_cell.angle_beta   90.00
_cell.angle_gamma   90.00
#
_symmetry.space_group_name_H-M   'P 1'
#
loop_
_entity.id
_entity.type
_entity.pdbx_description
1 polymer ?
#
loop_
_entity_poly.entity_id
_entity_poly.type
_entity_poly.pdbx_seq_one_letter_code
_entity_poly.pdbx_strand_id
1 'polypeptide(L)'
;MSKVIFLDVDGTLCNYEGVIPESAKQAIKQARKNGHKVYICTGRSRAEVYQEIWDIGLDRMIGGNGSCVEDQSKSVYHKKLSETEERAVVDWLHERGLEFLKACKETRSFKDVMNCLFFCPYDT
;
A
#
# COMPACT_ATOMS: atom_id res chain seq x y z
N MET A 1 10.20 -16.24 21.45
CA MET A 1 8.82 -15.87 21.09
C MET A 1 8.84 -15.11 19.78
N SER A 2 8.06 -15.56 18.81
CA SER A 2 7.90 -14.86 17.52
C SER A 2 7.05 -13.59 17.72
N LYS A 3 7.43 -12.50 17.04
CA LYS A 3 6.69 -11.24 17.04
C LYS A 3 6.26 -10.90 15.62
N VAL A 4 5.22 -10.10 15.50
CA VAL A 4 4.79 -9.49 14.25
C VAL A 4 5.10 -7.99 14.35
N ILE A 5 5.79 -7.47 13.36
CA ILE A 5 6.23 -6.09 13.30
C ILE A 5 5.54 -5.42 12.12
N PHE A 6 4.86 -4.31 12.36
CA PHE A 6 4.25 -3.49 11.34
C PHE A 6 5.03 -2.19 11.21
N LEU A 7 5.45 -1.86 9.99
CA LEU A 7 6.23 -0.68 9.67
C LEU A 7 5.45 0.21 8.71
N ASP A 8 5.28 1.46 9.08
CA ASP A 8 4.85 2.48 8.13
C ASP A 8 5.97 2.75 7.12
N VAL A 9 5.62 3.21 5.93
CA VAL A 9 6.57 3.41 4.84
C VAL A 9 7.09 4.84 4.83
N ASP A 10 6.22 5.79 4.53
CA ASP A 10 6.61 7.17 4.28
C ASP A 10 6.96 7.91 5.58
N GLY A 11 8.21 8.34 5.70
CA GLY A 11 8.73 8.99 6.91
C GLY A 11 9.07 8.05 8.06
N THR A 12 8.96 6.72 7.87
CA THR A 12 9.33 5.70 8.87
C THR A 12 10.36 4.73 8.30
N LEU A 13 9.96 3.88 7.35
CA LEU A 13 10.89 2.95 6.69
C LEU A 13 11.78 3.68 5.68
N CYS A 14 11.25 4.62 4.96
CA CYS A 14 11.98 5.49 4.05
C CYS A 14 11.76 6.97 4.40
N ASN A 15 12.72 7.80 4.02
CA ASN A 15 12.55 9.24 4.08
C ASN A 15 11.57 9.74 3.02
N TYR A 16 11.24 11.05 3.02
CA TYR A 16 10.31 11.65 2.06
C TYR A 16 10.83 11.68 0.62
N GLU A 17 12.11 11.39 0.40
CA GLU A 17 12.72 11.20 -0.90
C GLU A 17 12.65 9.74 -1.39
N GLY A 18 12.08 8.84 -0.59
CA GLY A 18 11.95 7.43 -0.91
C GLY A 18 13.20 6.58 -0.61
N VAL A 19 14.20 7.16 0.05
CA VAL A 19 15.46 6.47 0.36
C VAL A 19 15.29 5.62 1.61
N ILE A 20 15.63 4.34 1.52
CA ILE A 20 15.62 3.38 2.63
C ILE A 20 17.05 3.23 3.15
N PRO A 21 17.32 3.55 4.44
CA PRO A 21 18.64 3.35 5.02
C PRO A 21 19.07 1.89 4.97
N GLU A 22 20.33 1.63 4.67
CA GLU A 22 20.87 0.27 4.64
C GLU A 22 20.75 -0.43 6.01
N SER A 23 20.90 0.34 7.09
CA SER A 23 20.70 -0.16 8.46
C SER A 23 19.29 -0.69 8.69
N ALA A 24 18.27 -0.03 8.13
CA ALA A 24 16.87 -0.49 8.21
C ALA A 24 16.67 -1.80 7.46
N LYS A 25 17.23 -1.92 6.26
CA LYS A 25 17.17 -3.17 5.46
C LYS A 25 17.81 -4.33 6.22
N GLN A 26 18.97 -4.10 6.82
CA GLN A 26 19.68 -5.11 7.61
C GLN A 26 18.92 -5.51 8.87
N ALA A 27 18.34 -4.53 9.59
CA ALA A 27 17.54 -4.79 10.77
C ALA A 27 16.30 -5.66 10.45
N ILE A 28 15.61 -5.36 9.36
CA ILE A 28 14.45 -6.16 8.90
C ILE A 28 14.87 -7.59 8.57
N LYS A 29 15.94 -7.75 7.80
CA LYS A 29 16.49 -9.08 7.46
C LYS A 29 16.87 -9.87 8.72
N GLN A 30 17.49 -9.21 9.68
CA GLN A 30 17.87 -9.86 10.93
C GLN A 30 16.66 -10.23 11.78
N ALA A 31 15.65 -9.36 11.87
CA ALA A 31 14.40 -9.65 12.58
C ALA A 31 13.70 -10.89 11.99
N ARG A 32 13.62 -10.97 10.67
CA ARG A 32 13.04 -12.15 9.99
C ARG A 32 13.86 -13.40 10.21
N LYS A 33 15.19 -13.30 10.16
CA LYS A 33 16.10 -14.42 10.47
C LYS A 33 15.91 -14.95 11.89
N ASN A 34 15.56 -14.08 12.82
CA ASN A 34 15.25 -14.42 14.21
C ASN A 34 13.83 -15.00 14.39
N GLY A 35 13.10 -15.24 13.31
CA GLY A 35 11.77 -15.84 13.34
C GLY A 35 10.61 -14.85 13.56
N HIS A 36 10.87 -13.54 13.45
CA HIS A 36 9.84 -12.52 13.48
C HIS A 36 9.25 -12.31 12.08
N LYS A 37 7.99 -11.87 12.02
CA LYS A 37 7.35 -11.46 10.77
C LYS A 37 7.34 -9.94 10.66
N VAL A 38 7.63 -9.42 9.48
CA VAL A 38 7.68 -7.98 9.22
C VAL A 38 6.79 -7.63 8.03
N TYR A 39 5.82 -6.77 8.28
CA TYR A 39 4.86 -6.26 7.30
C TYR A 39 5.00 -4.73 7.18
N ILE A 40 4.81 -4.20 5.98
CA ILE A 40 4.53 -2.78 5.85
C ILE A 40 3.04 -2.53 6.12
N CYS A 41 2.75 -1.38 6.71
CA CYS A 41 1.40 -0.90 6.98
C CYS A 41 1.30 0.53 6.44
N THR A 42 0.60 0.72 5.33
CA THR A 42 0.66 1.96 4.56
C THR A 42 -0.67 2.34 3.93
N GLY A 43 -0.87 3.63 3.68
CA GLY A 43 -1.96 4.13 2.85
C GLY A 43 -1.79 3.82 1.36
N ARG A 44 -0.57 3.49 0.92
CA ARG A 44 -0.31 3.15 -0.48
C ARG A 44 -1.04 1.90 -0.89
N SER A 45 -1.51 1.86 -2.13
CA SER A 45 -1.93 0.61 -2.75
C SER A 45 -0.70 -0.25 -3.07
N ARG A 46 -0.90 -1.53 -3.35
CA ARG A 46 0.20 -2.42 -3.74
C ARG A 46 0.98 -1.91 -4.95
N ALA A 47 0.30 -1.32 -5.91
CA ALA A 47 0.91 -0.80 -7.13
C ALA A 47 1.81 0.43 -6.88
N GLU A 48 1.57 1.15 -5.78
CA GLU A 48 2.32 2.35 -5.41
C GLU A 48 3.51 2.04 -4.50
N VAL A 49 3.67 0.80 -4.03
CA VAL A 49 4.83 0.39 -3.24
C VAL A 49 6.01 0.14 -4.17
N TYR A 50 7.11 0.84 -3.93
CA TYR A 50 8.32 0.74 -4.72
C TYR A 50 8.95 -0.66 -4.68
N GLN A 51 9.57 -1.06 -5.78
CA GLN A 51 10.23 -2.35 -5.89
C GLN A 51 11.33 -2.54 -4.85
N GLU A 52 12.05 -1.47 -4.51
CA GLU A 52 13.11 -1.46 -3.51
C GLU A 52 12.62 -1.89 -2.12
N ILE A 53 11.36 -1.59 -1.79
CA ILE A 53 10.73 -2.04 -0.53
C ILE A 53 10.48 -3.55 -0.58
N TRP A 54 10.00 -4.07 -1.71
CA TRP A 54 9.81 -5.51 -1.90
C TRP A 54 11.12 -6.29 -1.86
N ASP A 55 12.19 -5.71 -2.37
CA ASP A 55 13.52 -6.32 -2.45
C ASP A 55 14.18 -6.51 -1.06
N ILE A 56 13.68 -5.83 -0.03
CA ILE A 56 14.08 -6.07 1.36
C ILE A 56 13.70 -7.49 1.80
N GLY A 57 12.64 -8.05 1.23
CA GLY A 57 12.14 -9.37 1.56
C GLY A 57 11.19 -9.37 2.75
N LEU A 58 10.19 -8.52 2.73
CA LEU A 58 9.13 -8.43 3.74
C LEU A 58 8.15 -9.62 3.67
N ASP A 59 7.44 -9.89 4.76
CA ASP A 59 6.40 -10.93 4.78
C ASP A 59 5.16 -10.51 3.99
N ARG A 60 4.87 -9.28 3.85
CA ARG A 60 3.96 -8.61 2.90
C ARG A 60 3.42 -7.29 3.47
N MET A 61 2.13 -6.99 3.26
CA MET A 61 1.60 -5.66 3.53
C MET A 61 0.17 -5.64 4.05
N ILE A 62 -0.10 -4.60 4.80
CA ILE A 62 -1.42 -4.02 4.98
C ILE A 62 -1.40 -2.71 4.19
N GLY A 63 -2.11 -2.68 3.08
CA GLY A 63 -2.14 -1.56 2.16
C GLY A 63 -3.49 -0.88 2.09
N GLY A 64 -3.49 0.27 1.43
CA GLY A 64 -4.72 0.99 1.22
C GLY A 64 -5.46 1.33 2.50
N ASN A 65 -4.76 1.76 3.55
CA ASN A 65 -5.33 2.02 4.87
C ASN A 65 -6.18 0.85 5.42
N GLY A 66 -5.75 -0.38 5.17
CA GLY A 66 -6.42 -1.59 5.64
C GLY A 66 -7.43 -2.21 4.67
N SER A 67 -7.62 -1.64 3.49
CA SER A 67 -8.50 -2.23 2.47
C SER A 67 -7.91 -3.46 1.78
N CYS A 68 -6.61 -3.65 1.88
CA CYS A 68 -5.88 -4.78 1.32
C CYS A 68 -4.91 -5.35 2.36
N VAL A 69 -5.05 -6.63 2.65
CA VAL A 69 -4.13 -7.36 3.54
C VAL A 69 -3.57 -8.56 2.78
N GLU A 70 -2.26 -8.64 2.74
CA GLU A 70 -1.55 -9.76 2.12
C GLU A 70 -0.57 -10.39 3.12
N ASP A 71 -0.52 -11.72 3.14
CA ASP A 71 0.50 -12.51 3.83
C ASP A 71 1.22 -13.39 2.81
N GLN A 72 2.53 -13.25 2.73
CA GLN A 72 3.37 -13.87 1.71
C GLN A 72 2.83 -13.56 0.28
N SER A 73 2.29 -14.50 -0.43
CA SER A 73 1.71 -14.29 -1.77
C SER A 73 0.19 -14.43 -1.79
N LYS A 74 -0.44 -14.53 -0.61
CA LYS A 74 -1.87 -14.73 -0.48
C LYS A 74 -2.58 -13.43 -0.11
N SER A 75 -3.64 -13.11 -0.83
CA SER A 75 -4.58 -12.07 -0.40
C SER A 75 -5.44 -12.63 0.74
N VAL A 76 -5.27 -12.06 1.93
CA VAL A 76 -6.03 -12.42 3.13
C VAL A 76 -7.34 -11.66 3.18
N TYR A 77 -7.30 -10.40 2.80
CA TYR A 77 -8.45 -9.52 2.77
C TYR A 77 -8.29 -8.49 1.67
N HIS A 78 -9.35 -8.23 0.92
CA HIS A 78 -9.37 -7.17 -0.06
C HIS A 78 -10.79 -6.62 -0.23
N LYS A 79 -11.04 -5.43 0.32
CA LYS A 79 -12.29 -4.72 0.10
C LYS A 79 -12.19 -3.91 -1.18
N LYS A 80 -13.08 -4.20 -2.10
CA LYS A 80 -13.24 -3.48 -3.37
C LYS A 80 -14.57 -2.74 -3.38
N LEU A 81 -14.62 -1.62 -4.07
CA LEU A 81 -15.86 -1.01 -4.47
C LEU A 81 -16.45 -1.78 -5.65
N SER A 82 -17.76 -1.86 -5.73
CA SER A 82 -18.46 -2.31 -6.94
C SER A 82 -18.29 -1.24 -8.04
N GLU A 83 -18.44 -1.65 -9.29
CA GLU A 83 -18.37 -0.71 -10.42
C GLU A 83 -19.41 0.42 -10.29
N THR A 84 -20.60 0.11 -9.77
CA THR A 84 -21.67 1.09 -9.55
C THR A 84 -21.30 2.12 -8.49
N GLU A 85 -20.74 1.65 -7.34
CA GLU A 85 -20.28 2.54 -6.28
C GLU A 85 -19.13 3.42 -6.75
N GLU A 86 -18.19 2.84 -7.49
CA GLU A 86 -17.06 3.56 -8.04
C GLU A 86 -17.50 4.67 -9.00
N ARG A 87 -18.40 4.37 -9.94
CA ARG A 87 -18.96 5.37 -10.86
C ARG A 87 -19.66 6.49 -10.10
N ALA A 88 -20.50 6.14 -9.12
CA ALA A 88 -21.22 7.14 -8.35
C ALA A 88 -20.28 8.12 -7.63
N VAL A 89 -19.17 7.62 -7.07
CA VAL A 89 -18.17 8.47 -6.41
C VAL A 89 -17.42 9.33 -7.42
N VAL A 90 -17.00 8.77 -8.55
CA VAL A 90 -16.30 9.51 -9.61
C VAL A 90 -17.18 10.62 -10.18
N ASP A 91 -18.44 10.32 -10.48
CA ASP A 91 -19.39 11.31 -11.00
C ASP A 91 -19.63 12.43 -9.97
N TRP A 92 -19.80 12.08 -8.70
CA TRP A 92 -19.96 13.03 -7.62
C TRP A 92 -18.76 13.98 -7.47
N LEU A 93 -17.54 13.48 -7.65
CA LEU A 93 -16.30 14.27 -7.62
C LEU A 93 -16.19 15.20 -8.83
N HIS A 94 -16.48 14.70 -10.04
CA HIS A 94 -16.44 15.46 -11.27
C HIS A 94 -17.46 16.61 -11.26
N GLU A 95 -18.68 16.36 -10.81
CA GLU A 95 -19.73 17.39 -10.68
C GLU A 95 -19.29 18.57 -9.79
N ARG A 96 -18.36 18.33 -8.87
CA ARG A 96 -17.82 19.34 -7.95
C ARG A 96 -16.48 19.91 -8.36
N GLY A 97 -15.96 19.50 -9.53
CA GLY A 97 -14.67 19.93 -10.02
C GLY A 97 -13.49 19.50 -9.13
N LEU A 98 -13.65 18.42 -8.36
CA LEU A 98 -12.62 17.92 -7.47
C LEU A 98 -11.68 16.98 -8.22
N GLU A 99 -10.39 17.16 -8.01
CA GLU A 99 -9.38 16.22 -8.47
C GLU A 99 -9.29 15.03 -7.50
N PHE A 100 -8.98 13.87 -8.02
CA PHE A 100 -8.81 12.66 -7.21
C PHE A 100 -7.78 11.71 -7.81
N LEU A 101 -7.15 10.95 -6.95
CA LEU A 101 -6.27 9.86 -7.32
C LEU A 101 -6.98 8.53 -7.09
N LYS A 102 -6.96 7.68 -8.10
CA LYS A 102 -7.47 6.32 -8.03
C LYS A 102 -6.32 5.35 -7.79
N ALA A 103 -6.40 4.59 -6.71
CA ALA A 103 -5.40 3.62 -6.34
C ALA A 103 -5.81 2.18 -6.72
N CYS A 104 -4.88 1.41 -7.25
CA CYS A 104 -5.12 0.06 -7.76
C CYS A 104 -4.16 -0.98 -7.17
N LYS A 105 -4.61 -2.22 -7.12
CA LYS A 105 -3.78 -3.34 -6.68
C LYS A 105 -2.69 -3.68 -7.70
N GLU A 106 -2.98 -3.56 -8.98
CA GLU A 106 -2.06 -3.90 -10.08
C GLU A 106 -2.12 -2.85 -11.18
N THR A 107 -0.96 -2.36 -11.58
CA THR A 107 -0.82 -1.46 -12.74
C THR A 107 -0.64 -2.30 -14.00
N ARG A 108 -1.70 -2.81 -14.60
CA ARG A 108 -1.56 -3.53 -15.87
C ARG A 108 -2.14 -2.83 -17.10
N SER A 109 -3.02 -1.90 -16.96
CA SER A 109 -3.42 -0.98 -18.03
C SER A 109 -4.35 0.11 -17.49
N PHE A 110 -4.55 1.16 -18.26
CA PHE A 110 -5.53 2.22 -17.98
C PHE A 110 -6.98 1.69 -17.81
N LYS A 111 -7.26 0.48 -18.30
CA LYS A 111 -8.56 -0.21 -18.13
C LYS A 111 -8.71 -0.94 -16.81
N ASP A 112 -7.59 -1.36 -16.20
CA ASP A 112 -7.59 -2.07 -14.92
C ASP A 112 -7.54 -1.13 -13.72
N VAL A 113 -7.41 0.17 -13.98
CA VAL A 113 -7.34 1.25 -12.98
C VAL A 113 -8.66 1.43 -12.21
N MET A 114 -9.74 0.76 -12.63
CA MET A 114 -11.10 0.99 -12.15
C MET A 114 -11.49 0.31 -10.82
N ASN A 115 -10.57 -0.24 -10.02
CA ASN A 115 -10.99 -1.13 -8.91
C ASN A 115 -10.60 -0.73 -7.47
N CYS A 116 -10.05 0.45 -7.23
CA CYS A 116 -9.79 0.91 -5.86
C CYS A 116 -9.82 2.44 -5.79
N LEU A 117 -10.75 3.01 -5.04
CA LEU A 117 -10.80 4.43 -4.76
C LEU A 117 -10.13 4.72 -3.41
N PHE A 118 -9.16 5.63 -3.42
CA PHE A 118 -8.67 6.30 -2.24
C PHE A 118 -8.90 7.80 -2.36
N PHE A 119 -9.52 8.37 -1.34
CA PHE A 119 -9.54 9.80 -1.15
C PHE A 119 -8.18 10.25 -0.63
N CYS A 120 -7.47 11.06 -1.38
CA CYS A 120 -6.47 11.95 -0.86
C CYS A 120 -7.00 13.37 -1.03
N PRO A 121 -7.54 14.02 0.01
CA PRO A 121 -7.78 15.44 -0.04
C PRO A 121 -6.40 16.11 -0.02
N TYR A 122 -5.95 16.61 -1.16
CA TYR A 122 -4.92 17.64 -1.14
C TYR A 122 -5.59 18.91 -0.63
N ASP A 123 -5.34 19.24 0.64
CA ASP A 123 -5.51 20.60 1.10
C ASP A 123 -4.56 21.49 0.31
N THR A 124 -5.13 22.32 -0.54
CA THR A 124 -4.45 23.44 -1.16
C THR A 124 -4.16 24.52 -0.14
#